data_a12974b712fd8b0b1223b4e1f675adf4
#
_entry.id   a12974b712fd8b0b1223b4e1f675adf4
#
_cell.length_a   1.000
_cell.length_b   1.000
_cell.length_c   1.000
_cell.angle_alpha   90.00
_cell.angle_beta   90.00
_cell.angle_gamma   90.00
#
_symmetry.space_group_name_H-M   'P 1'
#
loop_
_entity.id
_entity.type
_entity.pdbx_description
1 polymer ?
#
loop_
_entity_poly.entity_id
_entity_poly.type
_entity_poly.pdbx_seq_one_letter_code
_entity_poly.pdbx_strand_id
1 'polypeptide(L)'
;MAQRENEAILAFKPPSLTTLRLWLAPARAWHRPSFVGVERVDPSRPTMFVGNHTLYGVQDVPHVVFELYRVHGIFPRALADRAHFVLPMWRDLLTAFGCVNGTRENCRALMNARQHVMVFPGGGREVLKRKNEAYRLIWKERIGFVQLAAAFGYQIAPFASLGADESLHIVLDAADIMSSPIGKLLKATGIADKYLRGGEELPPLVRGLGLTWIPEPQKFFVSFGDPIATSCYRRRTEDVAAMHELRAKVASSIEAQLEQMQRKRGGMGPEYADAHRVGTADWDALVVGLETEVERTKRRASRRGNRRFSKPST
;
A
#
# COMPACT_ATOMS: atom_id res chain seq x y z
N MET A 1 -3.25 -27.45 -9.12
CA MET A 1 -3.45 -26.40 -8.07
C MET A 1 -3.04 -25.03 -8.56
N ALA A 2 -1.82 -24.82 -9.06
CA ALA A 2 -1.32 -23.52 -9.53
C ALA A 2 -2.19 -22.85 -10.62
N GLN A 3 -2.74 -23.57 -11.57
CA GLN A 3 -3.58 -23.00 -12.62
C GLN A 3 -4.90 -22.43 -12.08
N ARG A 4 -5.56 -23.14 -11.16
CA ARG A 4 -6.79 -22.63 -10.49
C ARG A 4 -6.52 -21.42 -9.61
N GLU A 5 -5.36 -21.37 -8.95
CA GLU A 5 -4.94 -20.23 -8.17
C GLU A 5 -4.71 -19.00 -9.07
N ASN A 6 -4.04 -19.17 -10.20
CA ASN A 6 -3.84 -18.11 -11.18
C ASN A 6 -5.16 -17.58 -11.75
N GLU A 7 -6.11 -18.46 -12.08
CA GLU A 7 -7.44 -18.08 -12.56
C GLU A 7 -8.19 -17.24 -11.50
N ALA A 8 -8.15 -17.64 -10.24
CA ALA A 8 -8.77 -16.90 -9.14
C ALA A 8 -8.12 -15.51 -8.93
N ILE A 9 -6.79 -15.44 -9.02
CA ILE A 9 -6.05 -14.18 -8.92
C ILE A 9 -6.42 -13.22 -10.06
N LEU A 10 -6.55 -13.72 -11.28
CA LEU A 10 -6.90 -12.91 -12.45
C LEU A 10 -8.39 -12.52 -12.50
N ALA A 11 -9.26 -13.33 -11.91
CA ALA A 11 -10.69 -13.06 -11.81
C ALA A 11 -11.08 -11.98 -10.77
N PHE A 12 -10.11 -11.46 -10.03
CA PHE A 12 -10.35 -10.43 -9.01
C PHE A 12 -11.02 -9.19 -9.62
N LYS A 13 -12.08 -8.73 -8.96
CA LYS A 13 -12.76 -7.48 -9.27
C LYS A 13 -12.61 -6.52 -8.09
N PRO A 14 -12.06 -5.33 -8.30
CA PRO A 14 -11.92 -4.36 -7.22
C PRO A 14 -13.29 -3.96 -6.66
N PRO A 15 -13.38 -3.66 -5.37
CA PRO A 15 -14.57 -3.04 -4.78
C PRO A 15 -14.92 -1.73 -5.49
N SER A 16 -16.18 -1.32 -5.44
CA SER A 16 -16.57 -0.04 -6.02
C SER A 16 -15.88 1.13 -5.30
N LEU A 17 -15.64 2.24 -6.02
CA LEU A 17 -15.07 3.45 -5.41
C LEU A 17 -15.89 3.92 -4.21
N THR A 18 -17.22 3.82 -4.28
CA THR A 18 -18.12 4.18 -3.17
C THR A 18 -17.88 3.29 -1.96
N THR A 19 -17.74 1.98 -2.16
CA THR A 19 -17.45 1.01 -1.09
C THR A 19 -16.10 1.33 -0.42
N LEU A 20 -15.05 1.51 -1.22
CA LEU A 20 -13.71 1.85 -0.72
C LEU A 20 -13.70 3.19 0.02
N ARG A 21 -14.43 4.19 -0.49
CA ARG A 21 -14.57 5.50 0.11
C ARG A 21 -15.20 5.40 1.50
N LEU A 22 -16.27 4.62 1.65
CA LEU A 22 -16.92 4.38 2.93
C LEU A 22 -16.02 3.62 3.91
N TRP A 23 -15.35 2.59 3.46
CA TRP A 23 -14.44 1.81 4.31
C TRP A 23 -13.23 2.62 4.79
N LEU A 24 -12.68 3.45 3.93
CA LEU A 24 -11.51 4.27 4.27
C LEU A 24 -11.87 5.61 4.94
N ALA A 25 -13.15 5.99 4.99
CA ALA A 25 -13.56 7.28 5.52
C ALA A 25 -13.01 7.58 6.93
N PRO A 26 -13.11 6.68 7.93
CA PRO A 26 -12.57 6.94 9.26
C PRO A 26 -11.05 7.15 9.25
N ALA A 27 -10.31 6.29 8.54
CA ALA A 27 -8.86 6.38 8.45
C ALA A 27 -8.41 7.64 7.68
N ARG A 28 -9.14 8.03 6.64
CA ARG A 28 -8.89 9.28 5.89
C ARG A 28 -9.16 10.52 6.74
N ALA A 29 -10.21 10.53 7.53
CA ALA A 29 -10.49 11.63 8.47
C ALA A 29 -9.40 11.73 9.55
N TRP A 30 -8.89 10.58 10.00
CA TRP A 30 -7.87 10.49 11.03
C TRP A 30 -6.48 10.93 10.54
N HIS A 31 -6.06 10.43 9.38
CA HIS A 31 -4.71 10.65 8.85
C HIS A 31 -4.63 11.74 7.78
N ARG A 32 -5.76 12.22 7.26
CA ARG A 32 -5.83 13.31 6.26
C ARG A 32 -4.77 13.18 5.16
N PRO A 33 -4.75 12.08 4.39
CA PRO A 33 -3.70 11.82 3.41
C PRO A 33 -3.70 12.88 2.30
N SER A 34 -2.51 13.34 1.94
CA SER A 34 -2.27 14.29 0.84
C SER A 34 -1.39 13.64 -0.21
N PHE A 35 -1.71 13.86 -1.48
CA PHE A 35 -1.03 13.23 -2.62
C PHE A 35 -0.46 14.26 -3.57
N VAL A 36 0.74 14.00 -4.10
CA VAL A 36 1.42 14.84 -5.09
C VAL A 36 1.97 13.95 -6.19
N GLY A 37 1.90 14.39 -7.45
CA GLY A 37 2.49 13.69 -8.59
C GLY A 37 1.70 12.48 -9.07
N VAL A 38 0.48 12.24 -8.58
CA VAL A 38 -0.36 11.12 -9.04
C VAL A 38 -0.67 11.27 -10.53
N GLU A 39 -0.77 12.48 -11.05
CA GLU A 39 -0.99 12.82 -12.46
C GLU A 39 0.13 12.38 -13.41
N ARG A 40 1.32 12.06 -12.88
CA ARG A 40 2.47 11.54 -13.65
C ARG A 40 2.29 10.08 -14.06
N VAL A 41 1.33 9.39 -13.45
CA VAL A 41 1.05 7.98 -13.76
C VAL A 41 0.26 7.89 -15.06
N ASP A 42 0.83 7.23 -16.06
CA ASP A 42 0.14 6.93 -17.34
C ASP A 42 -0.68 5.63 -17.17
N PRO A 43 -2.02 5.70 -17.16
CA PRO A 43 -2.86 4.53 -16.98
C PRO A 43 -2.85 3.56 -18.17
N SER A 44 -2.42 4.01 -19.34
CA SER A 44 -2.36 3.18 -20.56
C SER A 44 -1.18 2.19 -20.54
N ARG A 45 -0.20 2.40 -19.68
CA ARG A 45 1.03 1.60 -19.62
C ARG A 45 1.04 0.70 -18.39
N PRO A 46 1.33 -0.59 -18.54
CA PRO A 46 1.46 -1.49 -17.39
C PRO A 46 2.58 -1.00 -16.48
N THR A 47 2.24 -0.81 -15.22
CA THR A 47 3.10 -0.12 -14.26
C THR A 47 3.34 -0.98 -13.04
N MET A 48 4.60 -1.05 -12.61
CA MET A 48 4.99 -1.56 -11.30
C MET A 48 5.19 -0.37 -10.36
N PHE A 49 4.30 -0.21 -9.40
CA PHE A 49 4.44 0.78 -8.33
C PHE A 49 5.42 0.26 -7.29
N VAL A 50 6.44 1.04 -6.98
CA VAL A 50 7.48 0.66 -6.01
C VAL A 50 7.59 1.75 -4.96
N GLY A 51 7.43 1.40 -3.70
CA GLY A 51 7.46 2.36 -2.58
C GLY A 51 8.31 1.91 -1.40
N ASN A 52 8.55 2.85 -0.47
CA ASN A 52 9.04 2.52 0.85
C ASN A 52 7.93 1.82 1.64
N HIS A 53 8.31 0.80 2.41
CA HIS A 53 7.36 0.14 3.30
C HIS A 53 7.36 0.84 4.65
N THR A 54 6.18 1.31 5.07
CA THR A 54 6.01 1.91 6.39
C THR A 54 5.85 0.84 7.47
N LEU A 55 5.94 1.23 8.72
CA LEU A 55 5.78 0.33 9.85
C LEU A 55 4.44 -0.42 9.76
N TYR A 56 4.50 -1.76 9.78
CA TYR A 56 3.41 -2.70 9.52
C TYR A 56 2.76 -2.61 8.13
N GLY A 57 3.01 -1.58 7.32
CA GLY A 57 2.60 -1.45 5.92
C GLY A 57 1.10 -1.46 5.63
N VAL A 58 0.26 -1.27 6.64
CA VAL A 58 -1.21 -1.39 6.51
C VAL A 58 -1.94 -0.06 6.58
N GLN A 59 -1.28 1.00 7.02
CA GLN A 59 -1.95 2.26 7.28
C GLN A 59 -2.05 3.15 6.04
N ASP A 60 -0.98 3.27 5.27
CA ASP A 60 -0.87 4.15 4.11
C ASP A 60 -1.22 3.48 2.79
N VAL A 61 -0.88 2.20 2.61
CA VAL A 61 -1.10 1.46 1.35
C VAL A 61 -2.56 1.52 0.86
N PRO A 62 -3.59 1.32 1.70
CA PRO A 62 -4.98 1.45 1.26
C PRO A 62 -5.32 2.83 0.70
N HIS A 63 -4.72 3.89 1.23
CA HIS A 63 -4.92 5.25 0.74
C HIS A 63 -4.25 5.47 -0.62
N VAL A 64 -3.05 4.90 -0.83
CA VAL A 64 -2.33 4.93 -2.12
C VAL A 64 -3.14 4.20 -3.20
N VAL A 65 -3.62 2.99 -2.90
CA VAL A 65 -4.46 2.20 -3.82
C VAL A 65 -5.75 2.94 -4.15
N PHE A 66 -6.42 3.51 -3.14
CA PHE A 66 -7.65 4.28 -3.34
C PHE A 66 -7.42 5.49 -4.25
N GLU A 67 -6.32 6.23 -4.06
CA GLU A 67 -6.04 7.43 -4.85
C GLU A 67 -5.74 7.08 -6.31
N LEU A 68 -4.94 6.06 -6.58
CA LEU A 68 -4.69 5.56 -7.93
C LEU A 68 -5.98 5.10 -8.62
N TYR A 69 -6.86 4.43 -7.87
CA TYR A 69 -8.14 3.98 -8.41
C TYR A 69 -9.11 5.13 -8.67
N ARG A 70 -9.15 6.13 -7.79
CA ARG A 70 -9.98 7.32 -7.93
C ARG A 70 -9.59 8.19 -9.13
N VAL A 71 -8.28 8.40 -9.33
CA VAL A 71 -7.77 9.33 -10.36
C VAL A 71 -7.66 8.65 -11.72
N HIS A 72 -7.18 7.42 -11.76
CA HIS A 72 -6.82 6.74 -13.01
C HIS A 72 -7.61 5.46 -13.30
N GLY A 73 -8.49 5.02 -12.41
CA GLY A 73 -9.12 3.70 -12.51
C GLY A 73 -8.15 2.53 -12.29
N ILE A 74 -6.93 2.81 -11.84
CA ILE A 74 -5.91 1.79 -11.59
C ILE A 74 -6.08 1.21 -10.19
N PHE A 75 -6.36 -0.09 -10.09
CA PHE A 75 -6.31 -0.83 -8.83
C PHE A 75 -5.09 -1.77 -8.84
N PRO A 76 -3.92 -1.33 -8.33
CA PRO A 76 -2.72 -2.13 -8.38
C PRO A 76 -2.82 -3.36 -7.47
N ARG A 77 -2.31 -4.50 -7.94
CA ARG A 77 -2.27 -5.75 -7.20
C ARG A 77 -1.03 -5.76 -6.32
N ALA A 78 -1.22 -5.62 -5.01
CA ALA A 78 -0.11 -5.61 -4.07
C ALA A 78 0.43 -7.04 -3.85
N LEU A 79 1.75 -7.20 -3.93
CA LEU A 79 2.42 -8.47 -3.65
C LEU A 79 2.82 -8.50 -2.18
N ALA A 80 2.18 -9.36 -1.40
CA ALA A 80 2.41 -9.51 0.03
C ALA A 80 3.18 -10.80 0.36
N ASP A 81 3.90 -10.78 1.47
CA ASP A 81 4.66 -11.95 1.94
C ASP A 81 3.72 -13.12 2.26
N ARG A 82 4.21 -14.35 2.03
CA ARG A 82 3.49 -15.59 2.27
C ARG A 82 2.95 -15.72 3.70
N ALA A 83 3.67 -15.18 4.67
CA ALA A 83 3.27 -15.23 6.09
C ALA A 83 1.90 -14.58 6.32
N HIS A 84 1.53 -13.57 5.54
CA HIS A 84 0.23 -12.90 5.64
C HIS A 84 -0.95 -13.77 5.21
N PHE A 85 -0.70 -14.84 4.44
CA PHE A 85 -1.75 -15.73 3.95
C PHE A 85 -1.97 -16.97 4.84
N VAL A 86 -1.24 -17.09 5.94
CA VAL A 86 -1.38 -18.20 6.90
C VAL A 86 -2.64 -18.05 7.76
N LEU A 87 -2.97 -16.81 8.16
CA LEU A 87 -4.13 -16.52 9.02
C LEU A 87 -5.39 -16.30 8.16
N PRO A 88 -6.44 -17.14 8.26
CA PRO A 88 -7.58 -17.12 7.35
C PRO A 88 -8.28 -15.74 7.24
N MET A 89 -8.70 -15.15 8.36
CA MET A 89 -9.37 -13.84 8.36
C MET A 89 -8.50 -12.74 7.75
N TRP A 90 -7.22 -12.73 8.08
CA TRP A 90 -6.26 -11.75 7.57
C TRP A 90 -6.00 -11.95 6.07
N ARG A 91 -5.83 -13.20 5.64
CA ARG A 91 -5.74 -13.57 4.22
C ARG A 91 -6.96 -13.08 3.43
N ASP A 92 -8.15 -13.32 3.96
CA ASP A 92 -9.40 -12.99 3.27
C ASP A 92 -9.56 -11.47 3.14
N LEU A 93 -9.18 -10.70 4.19
CA LEU A 93 -9.11 -9.24 4.14
C LEU A 93 -8.13 -8.75 3.08
N LEU A 94 -6.89 -9.25 3.08
CA LEU A 94 -5.88 -8.88 2.09
C LEU A 94 -6.33 -9.22 0.67
N THR A 95 -6.93 -10.38 0.47
CA THR A 95 -7.47 -10.80 -0.84
C THR A 95 -8.60 -9.88 -1.29
N ALA A 96 -9.49 -9.45 -0.38
CA ALA A 96 -10.54 -8.49 -0.67
C ALA A 96 -10.00 -7.12 -1.11
N PHE A 97 -8.81 -6.74 -0.64
CA PHE A 97 -8.06 -5.56 -1.08
C PHE A 97 -7.10 -5.84 -2.25
N GLY A 98 -7.27 -6.97 -2.95
CA GLY A 98 -6.50 -7.28 -4.16
C GLY A 98 -5.06 -7.69 -3.91
N CYS A 99 -4.65 -7.92 -2.66
CA CYS A 99 -3.33 -8.45 -2.36
C CYS A 99 -3.19 -9.89 -2.86
N VAL A 100 -2.00 -10.22 -3.33
CA VAL A 100 -1.66 -11.53 -3.87
C VAL A 100 -0.40 -12.02 -3.18
N ASN A 101 -0.33 -13.33 -2.92
CA ASN A 101 0.88 -13.94 -2.41
C ASN A 101 2.04 -13.69 -3.39
N GLY A 102 3.10 -13.05 -2.91
CA GLY A 102 4.23 -12.52 -3.69
C GLY A 102 5.18 -13.60 -4.21
N THR A 103 4.65 -14.73 -4.72
CA THR A 103 5.45 -15.72 -5.42
C THR A 103 5.86 -15.22 -6.81
N ARG A 104 6.93 -15.75 -7.36
CA ARG A 104 7.35 -15.41 -8.73
C ARG A 104 6.29 -15.81 -9.77
N GLU A 105 5.59 -16.92 -9.54
CA GLU A 105 4.54 -17.45 -10.40
C GLU A 105 3.35 -16.50 -10.45
N ASN A 106 2.85 -16.07 -9.28
CA ASN A 106 1.73 -15.15 -9.17
C ASN A 106 2.08 -13.77 -9.76
N CYS A 107 3.28 -13.28 -9.50
CA CYS A 107 3.77 -12.04 -10.09
C CYS A 107 3.81 -12.13 -11.62
N ARG A 108 4.35 -13.23 -12.17
CA ARG A 108 4.38 -13.46 -13.63
C ARG A 108 2.98 -13.58 -14.21
N ALA A 109 2.04 -14.25 -13.53
CA ALA A 109 0.65 -14.35 -13.98
C ALA A 109 -0.01 -12.98 -14.11
N LEU A 110 0.13 -12.12 -13.09
CA LEU A 110 -0.37 -10.74 -13.11
C LEU A 110 0.28 -9.91 -14.24
N MET A 111 1.60 -10.02 -14.40
CA MET A 111 2.34 -9.24 -15.40
C MET A 111 2.08 -9.72 -16.83
N ASN A 112 1.88 -11.03 -17.06
CA ASN A 112 1.43 -11.55 -18.36
C ASN A 112 0.05 -11.01 -18.72
N ALA A 113 -0.85 -10.89 -17.75
CA ALA A 113 -2.16 -10.28 -17.92
C ALA A 113 -2.14 -8.74 -17.94
N ARG A 114 -0.96 -8.12 -17.96
CA ARG A 114 -0.73 -6.67 -17.99
C ARG A 114 -1.41 -5.91 -16.86
N GLN A 115 -1.66 -6.56 -15.71
CA GLN A 115 -2.22 -5.91 -14.53
C GLN A 115 -1.16 -5.03 -13.86
N HIS A 116 -1.56 -3.89 -13.34
CA HIS A 116 -0.69 -3.06 -12.52
C HIS A 116 -0.36 -3.79 -11.22
N VAL A 117 0.90 -3.74 -10.82
CA VAL A 117 1.38 -4.40 -9.60
C VAL A 117 2.01 -3.40 -8.65
N MET A 118 1.94 -3.66 -7.36
CA MET A 118 2.58 -2.86 -6.32
C MET A 118 3.50 -3.74 -5.51
N VAL A 119 4.74 -3.29 -5.34
CA VAL A 119 5.77 -4.05 -4.63
C VAL A 119 6.54 -3.17 -3.65
N PHE A 120 6.93 -3.77 -2.55
CA PHE A 120 7.79 -3.17 -1.52
C PHE A 120 9.02 -4.05 -1.38
N PRO A 121 10.16 -3.69 -2.01
CA PRO A 121 11.31 -4.59 -2.12
C PRO A 121 11.92 -5.00 -0.79
N GLY A 122 11.76 -4.20 0.24
CA GLY A 122 12.23 -4.50 1.59
C GLY A 122 11.45 -5.62 2.29
N GLY A 123 10.19 -5.86 1.89
CA GLY A 123 9.34 -6.92 2.45
C GLY A 123 9.28 -6.89 3.97
N GLY A 124 9.15 -8.07 4.60
CA GLY A 124 8.99 -8.20 6.05
C GLY A 124 10.03 -7.46 6.88
N ARG A 125 11.31 -7.44 6.45
CA ARG A 125 12.37 -6.73 7.20
C ARG A 125 12.16 -5.20 7.23
N GLU A 126 11.63 -4.62 6.16
CA GLU A 126 11.34 -3.18 6.11
C GLU A 126 10.06 -2.81 6.86
N VAL A 127 9.06 -3.69 6.83
CA VAL A 127 7.79 -3.55 7.59
C VAL A 127 8.01 -3.61 9.10
N LEU A 128 8.93 -4.48 9.53
CA LEU A 128 9.24 -4.71 10.95
C LEU A 128 10.44 -3.85 11.36
N LYS A 129 10.28 -2.53 11.23
CA LYS A 129 11.32 -1.53 11.53
C LYS A 129 11.81 -1.63 12.96
N ARG A 130 13.08 -1.27 13.15
CA ARG A 130 13.68 -1.03 14.46
C ARG A 130 13.59 0.46 14.81
N LYS A 131 13.91 0.81 16.04
CA LYS A 131 14.10 2.19 16.45
C LYS A 131 15.11 2.89 15.50
N ASN A 132 14.81 4.12 15.13
CA ASN A 132 15.64 4.95 14.20
C ASN A 132 15.74 4.42 12.75
N GLU A 133 14.83 3.54 12.31
CA GLU A 133 14.76 3.07 10.92
C GLU A 133 13.58 3.69 10.14
N ALA A 134 12.89 4.67 10.70
CA ALA A 134 11.83 5.37 10.00
C ALA A 134 12.34 5.92 8.65
N TYR A 135 11.55 5.72 7.59
CA TYR A 135 11.82 6.19 6.22
C TYR A 135 13.09 5.64 5.55
N ARG A 136 13.76 4.64 6.13
CA ARG A 136 14.89 3.98 5.50
C ARG A 136 14.43 2.88 4.56
N LEU A 137 15.03 2.80 3.37
CA LEU A 137 14.85 1.69 2.46
C LEU A 137 15.73 0.52 2.89
N ILE A 138 15.13 -0.61 3.27
CA ILE A 138 15.87 -1.79 3.75
C ILE A 138 15.71 -2.93 2.74
N TRP A 139 16.22 -2.73 1.54
CA TRP A 139 16.02 -3.64 0.40
C TRP A 139 17.05 -4.76 0.29
N LYS A 140 18.12 -4.72 1.10
CA LYS A 140 19.27 -5.63 0.95
C LYS A 140 19.73 -5.65 -0.53
N GLU A 141 20.15 -6.80 -1.04
CA GLU A 141 20.59 -6.99 -2.44
C GLU A 141 19.46 -7.43 -3.39
N ARG A 142 18.21 -7.08 -3.07
CA ARG A 142 17.05 -7.55 -3.85
C ARG A 142 16.92 -6.79 -5.17
N ILE A 143 17.13 -7.51 -6.29
CA ILE A 143 16.98 -7.02 -7.67
C ILE A 143 15.82 -7.66 -8.42
N GLY A 144 15.17 -8.68 -7.85
CA GLY A 144 14.14 -9.46 -8.55
C GLY A 144 12.97 -8.64 -9.09
N PHE A 145 12.59 -7.56 -8.43
CA PHE A 145 11.50 -6.69 -8.89
C PHE A 145 11.87 -5.91 -10.16
N VAL A 146 13.11 -5.38 -10.25
CA VAL A 146 13.57 -4.68 -11.46
C VAL A 146 13.80 -5.65 -12.62
N GLN A 147 14.27 -6.89 -12.33
CA GLN A 147 14.38 -7.94 -13.34
C GLN A 147 13.01 -8.26 -13.95
N LEU A 148 11.99 -8.43 -13.12
CA LEU A 148 10.63 -8.67 -13.59
C LEU A 148 10.08 -7.48 -14.37
N ALA A 149 10.22 -6.25 -13.86
CA ALA A 149 9.77 -5.06 -14.57
C ALA A 149 10.39 -4.95 -15.95
N ALA A 150 11.71 -5.15 -16.06
CA ALA A 150 12.44 -5.11 -17.33
C ALA A 150 12.01 -6.25 -18.28
N ALA A 151 11.92 -7.50 -17.77
CA ALA A 151 11.55 -8.67 -18.58
C ALA A 151 10.15 -8.53 -19.19
N PHE A 152 9.19 -8.01 -18.43
CA PHE A 152 7.80 -7.84 -18.87
C PHE A 152 7.51 -6.49 -19.53
N GLY A 153 8.50 -5.58 -19.62
CA GLY A 153 8.35 -4.27 -20.23
C GLY A 153 7.45 -3.32 -19.44
N TYR A 154 7.42 -3.46 -18.12
CA TYR A 154 6.71 -2.56 -17.22
C TYR A 154 7.54 -1.29 -16.99
N GLN A 155 6.89 -0.13 -16.98
CA GLN A 155 7.51 1.02 -16.35
C GLN A 155 7.45 0.88 -14.83
N ILE A 156 8.41 1.48 -14.13
CA ILE A 156 8.42 1.54 -12.66
C ILE A 156 7.97 2.93 -12.26
N ALA A 157 6.91 3.04 -11.46
CA ALA A 157 6.48 4.29 -10.84
C ALA A 157 6.93 4.27 -9.37
N PRO A 158 8.03 4.97 -9.03
CA PRO A 158 8.46 5.10 -7.65
C PRO A 158 7.51 6.01 -6.90
N PHE A 159 7.13 5.62 -5.69
CA PHE A 159 6.35 6.48 -4.80
C PHE A 159 6.92 6.44 -3.38
N ALA A 160 6.67 7.50 -2.63
CA ALA A 160 7.11 7.60 -1.24
C ALA A 160 5.94 7.95 -0.33
N SER A 161 5.92 7.35 0.85
CA SER A 161 4.91 7.58 1.89
C SER A 161 5.58 8.07 3.17
N LEU A 162 5.10 9.19 3.71
CA LEU A 162 5.58 9.86 4.92
C LEU A 162 4.45 10.05 5.92
N GLY A 163 4.74 9.89 7.22
CA GLY A 163 3.81 10.10 8.33
C GLY A 163 3.34 8.79 9.00
N ALA A 164 3.18 7.71 8.25
CA ALA A 164 2.71 6.45 8.82
C ALA A 164 3.70 5.82 9.83
N ASP A 165 5.01 5.94 9.59
CA ASP A 165 6.04 5.46 10.53
C ASP A 165 5.98 6.18 11.90
N GLU A 166 5.44 7.38 11.97
CA GLU A 166 5.37 8.21 13.17
C GLU A 166 4.05 8.04 13.94
N SER A 167 3.07 7.37 13.34
CA SER A 167 1.76 7.14 13.97
C SER A 167 1.80 6.09 15.07
N LEU A 168 2.87 5.31 15.14
CA LEU A 168 3.13 4.28 16.13
C LEU A 168 4.55 4.41 16.68
N HIS A 169 4.70 4.38 18.00
CA HIS A 169 6.00 4.44 18.66
C HIS A 169 6.51 3.05 18.99
N ILE A 170 7.70 2.70 18.54
CA ILE A 170 8.36 1.43 18.86
C ILE A 170 8.85 1.48 20.31
N VAL A 171 8.23 0.69 21.16
CA VAL A 171 8.61 0.53 22.58
C VAL A 171 9.79 -0.43 22.71
N LEU A 172 9.65 -1.63 22.13
CA LEU A 172 10.71 -2.63 22.05
C LEU A 172 10.85 -3.08 20.59
N ASP A 173 12.04 -3.02 20.07
CA ASP A 173 12.34 -3.56 18.74
C ASP A 173 12.90 -4.99 18.81
N ALA A 174 13.18 -5.56 17.65
CA ALA A 174 13.72 -6.91 17.56
C ALA A 174 15.06 -7.07 18.33
N ALA A 175 15.90 -6.03 18.34
CA ALA A 175 17.18 -6.08 19.08
C ALA A 175 16.96 -6.09 20.60
N ASP A 176 16.04 -5.25 21.09
CA ASP A 176 15.67 -5.21 22.50
C ASP A 176 15.11 -6.57 22.96
N ILE A 177 14.18 -7.12 22.19
CA ILE A 177 13.53 -8.40 22.52
C ILE A 177 14.55 -9.55 22.46
N MET A 178 15.39 -9.60 21.43
CA MET A 178 16.37 -10.67 21.27
C MET A 178 17.52 -10.62 22.29
N SER A 179 17.77 -9.48 22.90
CA SER A 179 18.73 -9.33 24.00
C SER A 179 18.15 -9.72 25.37
N SER A 180 16.83 -9.77 25.51
CA SER A 180 16.11 -10.12 26.73
C SER A 180 16.17 -11.62 27.07
N PRO A 181 15.77 -12.03 28.29
CA PRO A 181 15.64 -13.46 28.66
C PRO A 181 14.73 -14.23 27.68
N ILE A 182 13.66 -13.60 27.18
CA ILE A 182 12.74 -14.19 26.20
C ILE A 182 13.47 -14.44 24.88
N GLY A 183 14.26 -13.50 24.39
CA GLY A 183 15.06 -13.66 23.19
C GLY A 183 16.11 -14.77 23.30
N LYS A 184 16.74 -14.91 24.47
CA LYS A 184 17.65 -16.02 24.77
C LYS A 184 16.94 -17.37 24.70
N LEU A 185 15.72 -17.46 25.24
CA LEU A 185 14.88 -18.68 25.15
C LEU A 185 14.50 -19.00 23.72
N LEU A 186 14.07 -17.99 22.93
CA LEU A 186 13.74 -18.15 21.50
C LEU A 186 14.92 -18.68 20.69
N LYS A 187 16.15 -18.23 20.99
CA LYS A 187 17.38 -18.76 20.37
C LYS A 187 17.65 -20.19 20.81
N ALA A 188 17.59 -20.46 22.10
CA ALA A 188 17.87 -21.79 22.67
C ALA A 188 16.90 -22.86 22.15
N THR A 189 15.65 -22.50 21.89
CA THR A 189 14.63 -23.41 21.34
C THR A 189 14.67 -23.52 19.81
N GLY A 190 15.54 -22.76 19.12
CA GLY A 190 15.60 -22.72 17.66
C GLY A 190 14.41 -22.03 16.98
N ILE A 191 13.46 -21.48 17.76
CA ILE A 191 12.28 -20.78 17.23
C ILE A 191 12.71 -19.53 16.47
N ALA A 192 13.71 -18.80 16.96
CA ALA A 192 14.24 -17.61 16.33
C ALA A 192 14.72 -17.88 14.90
N ASP A 193 15.48 -18.96 14.69
CA ASP A 193 16.04 -19.29 13.39
C ASP A 193 14.97 -19.86 12.45
N LYS A 194 14.09 -20.71 12.96
CA LYS A 194 13.08 -21.40 12.17
C LYS A 194 11.95 -20.49 11.65
N TYR A 195 11.49 -19.56 12.49
CA TYR A 195 10.28 -18.76 12.22
C TYR A 195 10.51 -17.26 12.10
N LEU A 196 11.64 -16.74 12.62
CA LEU A 196 11.91 -15.30 12.73
C LEU A 196 13.17 -14.87 12.00
N ARG A 197 13.72 -15.73 11.13
CA ARG A 197 14.97 -15.49 10.39
C ARG A 197 16.11 -14.96 11.31
N GLY A 198 16.37 -15.70 12.38
CA GLY A 198 17.37 -15.28 13.38
C GLY A 198 16.95 -14.08 14.23
N GLY A 199 15.67 -13.71 14.23
CA GLY A 199 15.12 -12.54 14.93
C GLY A 199 15.04 -11.29 14.05
N GLU A 200 15.44 -11.32 12.78
CA GLU A 200 15.32 -10.17 11.87
C GLU A 200 13.86 -9.76 11.61
N GLU A 201 12.96 -10.74 11.57
CA GLU A 201 11.53 -10.55 11.31
C GLU A 201 10.67 -10.70 12.58
N LEU A 202 11.23 -10.34 13.72
CA LEU A 202 10.47 -10.24 14.96
C LEU A 202 9.69 -8.91 14.97
N PRO A 203 8.34 -8.96 15.10
CA PRO A 203 7.55 -7.75 15.17
C PRO A 203 7.92 -6.88 16.37
N PRO A 204 8.11 -5.56 16.18
CA PRO A 204 8.35 -4.68 17.32
C PRO A 204 7.08 -4.54 18.16
N LEU A 205 7.26 -4.35 19.46
CA LEU A 205 6.17 -3.92 20.33
C LEU A 205 5.97 -2.42 20.14
N VAL A 206 4.78 -2.03 19.77
CA VAL A 206 4.45 -0.63 19.50
C VAL A 206 3.35 -0.13 20.42
N ARG A 207 3.30 1.19 20.62
CA ARG A 207 2.16 1.92 21.17
C ARG A 207 1.75 3.04 20.23
N GLY A 208 0.49 3.36 20.21
CA GLY A 208 -0.06 4.54 19.53
C GLY A 208 -0.63 5.51 20.55
N LEU A 209 -1.88 5.93 20.36
CA LEU A 209 -2.56 6.90 21.21
C LEU A 209 -2.62 6.41 22.66
N GLY A 210 -1.89 7.09 23.54
CA GLY A 210 -1.70 6.66 24.92
C GLY A 210 -0.94 5.32 25.01
N LEU A 211 -1.55 4.31 25.65
CA LEU A 211 -1.00 2.96 25.76
C LEU A 211 -1.73 1.95 24.84
N THR A 212 -2.47 2.42 23.86
CA THR A 212 -3.21 1.58 22.92
C THR A 212 -2.41 1.30 21.66
N TRP A 213 -2.93 0.42 20.79
CA TRP A 213 -2.41 0.17 19.43
C TRP A 213 -3.10 1.03 18.38
N ILE A 214 -3.96 1.97 18.79
CA ILE A 214 -4.62 2.90 17.86
C ILE A 214 -3.55 3.89 17.39
N PRO A 215 -3.29 4.00 16.07
CA PRO A 215 -2.30 4.93 15.56
C PRO A 215 -2.61 6.38 15.97
N GLU A 216 -1.59 7.17 16.26
CA GLU A 216 -1.75 8.59 16.51
C GLU A 216 -2.23 9.32 15.24
N PRO A 217 -2.96 10.44 15.36
CA PRO A 217 -3.51 11.19 14.22
C PRO A 217 -2.41 11.95 13.47
N GLN A 218 -1.55 11.20 12.79
CA GLN A 218 -0.50 11.76 11.94
C GLN A 218 -1.03 12.00 10.53
N LYS A 219 -0.68 13.16 9.95
CA LYS A 219 -0.97 13.44 8.56
C LYS A 219 -0.06 12.61 7.64
N PHE A 220 -0.66 11.93 6.67
CA PHE A 220 0.10 11.18 5.68
C PHE A 220 0.35 12.03 4.43
N PHE A 221 1.55 11.92 3.91
CA PHE A 221 1.94 12.53 2.64
C PHE A 221 2.43 11.44 1.72
N VAL A 222 1.94 11.45 0.49
CA VAL A 222 2.35 10.51 -0.55
C VAL A 222 2.79 11.28 -1.78
N SER A 223 3.96 10.96 -2.28
CA SER A 223 4.50 11.53 -3.51
C SER A 223 4.71 10.44 -4.54
N PHE A 224 4.31 10.69 -5.78
CA PHE A 224 4.65 9.84 -6.93
C PHE A 224 5.75 10.53 -7.73
N GLY A 225 6.84 9.80 -7.97
CA GLY A 225 7.94 10.26 -8.80
C GLY A 225 7.67 10.00 -10.29
N ASP A 226 8.57 10.51 -11.13
CA ASP A 226 8.48 10.28 -12.56
C ASP A 226 8.67 8.80 -12.88
N PRO A 227 7.83 8.22 -13.77
CA PRO A 227 7.95 6.83 -14.16
C PRO A 227 9.29 6.53 -14.83
N ILE A 228 9.94 5.47 -14.42
CA ILE A 228 11.22 5.00 -14.93
C ILE A 228 10.96 3.95 -16.01
N ALA A 229 11.37 4.24 -17.26
CA ALA A 229 11.28 3.30 -18.36
C ALA A 229 12.29 2.16 -18.18
N THR A 230 11.84 0.91 -18.42
CA THR A 230 12.70 -0.28 -18.32
C THR A 230 13.11 -0.84 -19.68
N SER A 231 12.73 -0.20 -20.78
CA SER A 231 12.94 -0.70 -22.15
C SER A 231 14.42 -0.96 -22.49
N CYS A 232 15.32 -0.09 -22.04
CA CYS A 232 16.77 -0.26 -22.25
C CYS A 232 17.37 -1.42 -21.45
N TYR A 233 16.70 -1.91 -20.42
CA TYR A 233 17.13 -3.04 -19.58
C TYR A 233 16.54 -4.38 -20.02
N ARG A 234 15.59 -4.42 -20.96
CA ARG A 234 14.84 -5.61 -21.33
C ARG A 234 15.70 -6.78 -21.78
N ARG A 235 16.81 -6.50 -22.49
CA ARG A 235 17.76 -7.51 -22.96
C ARG A 235 18.92 -7.76 -21.98
N ARG A 236 18.91 -7.11 -20.84
CA ARG A 236 19.97 -7.13 -19.84
C ARG A 236 19.49 -7.62 -18.45
N THR A 237 18.41 -8.40 -18.43
CA THR A 237 17.81 -8.88 -17.16
C THR A 237 18.73 -9.81 -16.36
N GLU A 238 19.67 -10.49 -17.04
CA GLU A 238 20.67 -11.35 -16.39
C GLU A 238 21.97 -10.58 -16.05
N ASP A 239 22.11 -9.35 -16.50
CA ASP A 239 23.22 -8.46 -16.16
C ASP A 239 22.95 -7.87 -14.76
N VAL A 240 23.62 -8.46 -13.76
CA VAL A 240 23.45 -8.08 -12.35
C VAL A 240 23.79 -6.62 -12.12
N ALA A 241 24.84 -6.09 -12.78
CA ALA A 241 25.26 -4.69 -12.65
C ALA A 241 24.17 -3.74 -13.20
N ALA A 242 23.60 -4.05 -14.36
CA ALA A 242 22.48 -3.28 -14.94
C ALA A 242 21.24 -3.31 -14.05
N MET A 243 20.96 -4.43 -13.41
CA MET A 243 19.83 -4.54 -12.48
C MET A 243 20.06 -3.75 -11.19
N HIS A 244 21.28 -3.74 -10.68
CA HIS A 244 21.64 -2.89 -9.55
C HIS A 244 21.57 -1.41 -9.91
N GLU A 245 21.98 -1.02 -11.12
CA GLU A 245 21.84 0.35 -11.61
C GLU A 245 20.36 0.78 -11.66
N LEU A 246 19.48 -0.04 -12.24
CA LEU A 246 18.04 0.24 -12.29
C LEU A 246 17.44 0.31 -10.88
N ARG A 247 17.80 -0.62 -10.00
CA ARG A 247 17.38 -0.62 -8.59
C ARG A 247 17.81 0.67 -7.88
N ALA A 248 19.05 1.11 -8.09
CA ALA A 248 19.58 2.33 -7.48
C ALA A 248 18.80 3.56 -7.96
N LYS A 249 18.45 3.66 -9.25
CA LYS A 249 17.61 4.74 -9.79
C LYS A 249 16.25 4.79 -9.08
N VAL A 250 15.62 3.64 -8.87
CA VAL A 250 14.33 3.56 -8.16
C VAL A 250 14.48 3.98 -6.70
N ALA A 251 15.51 3.48 -6.00
CA ALA A 251 15.77 3.81 -4.60
C ALA A 251 16.02 5.31 -4.44
N SER A 252 16.93 5.88 -5.24
CA SER A 252 17.25 7.32 -5.19
C SER A 252 16.05 8.21 -5.46
N SER A 253 15.13 7.79 -6.35
CA SER A 253 13.89 8.52 -6.59
C SER A 253 12.99 8.54 -5.35
N ILE A 254 12.85 7.42 -4.65
CA ILE A 254 12.04 7.34 -3.43
C ILE A 254 12.69 8.14 -2.29
N GLU A 255 13.99 8.00 -2.10
CA GLU A 255 14.76 8.73 -1.07
C GLU A 255 14.67 10.24 -1.28
N ALA A 256 14.81 10.72 -2.52
CA ALA A 256 14.67 12.13 -2.85
C ALA A 256 13.25 12.66 -2.56
N GLN A 257 12.22 11.86 -2.84
CA GLN A 257 10.84 12.21 -2.53
C GLN A 257 10.62 12.29 -1.00
N LEU A 258 11.13 11.31 -0.24
CA LEU A 258 11.06 11.32 1.23
C LEU A 258 11.74 12.56 1.80
N GLU A 259 12.95 12.86 1.34
CA GLU A 259 13.71 14.04 1.78
C GLU A 259 12.97 15.34 1.45
N GLN A 260 12.41 15.45 0.24
CA GLN A 260 11.63 16.62 -0.16
C GLN A 260 10.38 16.79 0.72
N MET A 261 9.65 15.71 1.00
CA MET A 261 8.47 15.75 1.86
C MET A 261 8.83 16.11 3.32
N GLN A 262 9.94 15.59 3.85
CA GLN A 262 10.43 15.93 5.19
C GLN A 262 10.79 17.41 5.31
N ARG A 263 11.53 17.96 4.33
CA ARG A 263 11.88 19.39 4.29
C ARG A 263 10.63 20.27 4.22
N LYS A 264 9.68 19.93 3.36
CA LYS A 264 8.44 20.71 3.18
C LYS A 264 7.50 20.60 4.39
N ARG A 265 7.49 19.47 5.10
CA ARG A 265 6.72 19.30 6.34
C ARG A 265 7.22 20.24 7.45
N GLY A 266 8.54 20.53 7.50
CA GLY A 266 9.14 21.51 8.42
C GLY A 266 8.79 22.96 8.11
N GLY A 267 8.35 23.26 6.88
CA GLY A 267 8.00 24.63 6.45
C GLY A 267 6.90 24.60 5.40
N MET A 268 5.69 24.10 5.71
CA MET A 268 4.54 23.87 4.80
C MET A 268 4.62 24.64 3.46
N GLY A 269 5.22 24.04 2.43
CA GLY A 269 5.30 24.62 1.10
C GLY A 269 3.94 24.60 0.37
N PRO A 270 3.71 25.51 -0.60
CA PRO A 270 2.43 25.71 -1.29
C PRO A 270 1.86 24.44 -1.97
N GLU A 271 2.72 23.55 -2.50
CA GLU A 271 2.26 22.29 -3.13
C GLU A 271 1.47 21.37 -2.18
N TYR A 272 1.79 21.36 -0.87
CA TYR A 272 1.06 20.56 0.10
C TYR A 272 -0.13 21.32 0.70
N ALA A 273 -0.13 22.66 0.64
CA ALA A 273 -1.26 23.48 1.03
C ALA A 273 -2.41 23.33 0.01
N ASP A 274 -2.11 23.29 -1.29
CA ASP A 274 -3.11 23.09 -2.35
C ASP A 274 -3.63 21.64 -2.41
N ALA A 275 -2.79 20.64 -2.16
CA ALA A 275 -3.24 19.25 -1.95
C ALA A 275 -4.18 19.13 -0.74
N HIS A 276 -4.09 20.04 0.22
CA HIS A 276 -5.02 20.14 1.33
C HIS A 276 -6.41 20.62 0.91
N ARG A 277 -6.49 21.56 -0.05
CA ARG A 277 -7.76 22.09 -0.58
C ARG A 277 -8.52 21.05 -1.41
N VAL A 278 -7.82 20.27 -2.23
CA VAL A 278 -8.44 19.21 -3.03
C VAL A 278 -9.03 18.11 -2.13
N GLY A 279 -8.37 17.77 -1.02
CA GLY A 279 -8.87 16.77 -0.07
C GLY A 279 -10.07 17.24 0.78
N THR A 280 -10.15 18.53 1.14
CA THR A 280 -11.24 19.07 1.97
C THR A 280 -12.46 19.49 1.16
N ALA A 281 -12.28 20.09 -0.02
CA ALA A 281 -13.39 20.44 -0.93
C ALA A 281 -14.13 19.17 -1.43
N ASP A 282 -13.42 18.08 -1.63
CA ASP A 282 -13.99 16.77 -2.02
C ASP A 282 -14.81 16.14 -0.87
N TRP A 283 -14.48 16.44 0.40
CA TRP A 283 -15.23 15.97 1.57
C TRP A 283 -16.56 16.69 1.76
N ASP A 284 -16.59 18.02 1.62
CA ASP A 284 -17.82 18.82 1.76
C ASP A 284 -18.79 18.50 0.60
N ALA A 285 -18.27 18.33 -0.63
CA ALA A 285 -19.06 17.86 -1.77
C ALA A 285 -19.56 16.42 -1.58
N LEU A 286 -18.81 15.59 -0.84
CA LEU A 286 -19.16 14.20 -0.59
C LEU A 286 -20.24 14.04 0.46
N VAL A 287 -20.16 14.77 1.55
CA VAL A 287 -21.20 14.79 2.60
C VAL A 287 -22.52 15.23 1.98
N VAL A 288 -22.50 16.31 1.19
CA VAL A 288 -23.68 16.82 0.46
C VAL A 288 -24.16 15.80 -0.60
N GLY A 289 -23.24 15.10 -1.29
CA GLY A 289 -23.58 14.05 -2.28
C GLY A 289 -24.20 12.82 -1.62
N LEU A 290 -23.71 12.38 -0.47
CA LEU A 290 -24.25 11.24 0.27
C LEU A 290 -25.62 11.56 0.88
N GLU A 291 -25.82 12.75 1.41
CA GLU A 291 -27.14 13.19 1.92
C GLU A 291 -28.17 13.21 0.81
N THR A 292 -27.82 13.69 -0.39
CA THR A 292 -28.70 13.69 -1.56
C THR A 292 -28.99 12.29 -2.09
N GLU A 293 -28.06 11.37 -2.04
CA GLU A 293 -28.28 10.00 -2.54
C GLU A 293 -29.06 9.12 -1.55
N VAL A 294 -28.84 9.31 -0.24
CA VAL A 294 -29.64 8.71 0.82
C VAL A 294 -31.09 9.23 0.73
N GLU A 295 -31.27 10.53 0.50
CA GLU A 295 -32.59 11.13 0.33
C GLU A 295 -33.32 10.63 -0.94
N ARG A 296 -32.60 10.50 -2.07
CA ARG A 296 -33.12 9.88 -3.32
C ARG A 296 -33.50 8.41 -3.13
N THR A 297 -32.72 7.67 -2.35
CA THR A 297 -33.00 6.25 -2.08
C THR A 297 -34.22 6.10 -1.18
N LYS A 298 -34.36 6.95 -0.15
CA LYS A 298 -35.56 7.01 0.69
C LYS A 298 -36.81 7.38 -0.12
N ARG A 299 -36.74 8.36 -1.02
CA ARG A 299 -37.85 8.74 -1.91
C ARG A 299 -38.23 7.64 -2.91
N ARG A 300 -37.25 6.88 -3.44
CA ARG A 300 -37.51 5.71 -4.31
C ARG A 300 -38.18 4.56 -3.55
N ALA A 301 -37.75 4.30 -2.32
CA ALA A 301 -38.35 3.29 -1.45
C ALA A 301 -39.81 3.65 -1.08
N SER A 302 -40.06 4.91 -0.72
CA SER A 302 -41.40 5.43 -0.44
C SER A 302 -42.34 5.35 -1.64
N ARG A 303 -41.86 5.68 -2.85
CA ARG A 303 -42.69 5.55 -4.08
C ARG A 303 -42.96 4.10 -4.49
N ARG A 304 -42.07 3.15 -4.17
CA ARG A 304 -42.32 1.69 -4.36
C ARG A 304 -43.31 1.14 -3.35
N GLY A 305 -43.29 1.64 -2.11
CA GLY A 305 -44.26 1.29 -1.07
C GLY A 305 -45.69 1.73 -1.44
N ASN A 306 -45.85 2.97 -1.93
CA ASN A 306 -47.17 3.49 -2.31
C ASN A 306 -47.76 2.86 -3.57
N ARG A 307 -46.98 2.28 -4.47
CA ARG A 307 -47.52 1.55 -5.65
C ARG A 307 -48.01 0.12 -5.33
N ARG A 308 -47.71 -0.41 -4.15
CA ARG A 308 -48.23 -1.73 -3.72
C ARG A 308 -49.61 -1.68 -3.07
N PHE A 309 -50.13 -0.49 -2.74
CA PHE A 309 -51.41 -0.31 -2.06
C PHE A 309 -52.52 0.26 -2.95
N SER A 310 -52.25 0.57 -4.22
CA SER A 310 -53.29 0.96 -5.18
C SER A 310 -53.64 -0.23 -6.08
N LYS A 311 -54.43 -1.18 -5.58
CA LYS A 311 -55.25 -2.07 -6.42
C LYS A 311 -56.58 -1.35 -6.69
N PRO A 312 -57.04 -1.28 -7.92
CA PRO A 312 -58.39 -0.78 -8.21
C PRO A 312 -59.40 -1.85 -7.77
N SER A 313 -60.36 -1.41 -6.97
CA SER A 313 -61.61 -2.12 -6.70
C SER A 313 -62.48 -2.01 -7.93
N THR A 314 -62.78 -3.12 -8.56
CA THR A 314 -64.02 -3.40 -9.29
C THR A 314 -64.47 -4.79 -8.91
#